data_b566b1a0faf1f6e24cb36bfcdbfc6998
#
_entry.id   b566b1a0faf1f6e24cb36bfcdbfc6998
#
_cell.length_a   1.000
_cell.length_b   1.000
_cell.length_c   1.000
_cell.angle_alpha   90.00
_cell.angle_beta   90.00
_cell.angle_gamma   90.00
#
_symmetry.space_group_name_H-M   'P 1'
#
loop_
_entity.id
_entity.type
_entity.pdbx_description
1 polymer ?
#
loop_
_entity_poly.entity_id
_entity_poly.type
_entity_poly.pdbx_seq_one_letter_code
_entity_poly.pdbx_strand_id
1 'polypeptide(L)'
;MRVDKWYFFGMVFSIGGKRMAETRTEALHHNAEGLDIQAPEAVLSSLANAQIEAAKAVHGAIPAIAAAAEIIASRLKSGGKLAYAAAGSSGLMALADALELPGTFGIQRDRIAILIAGGDEAFKTLAGGPEDDTDEASAAVAAAGVGKGDCLIAVSASGSTPYAVRAIEDARRRGAATIAVANNGDALLLRLADIAILLETPPELIAGSTRMGAGTAQKIALNMLSTLAAIHLGHVHDGYMVNLTADNIKLRDRAARIVAAVSGRDKDEAARLLDKSGGVVKTAILLAAGAASADAAEKILEGTGHKLRPALSAIEGSKGRNASVLIKTEPEKGQQGD
;
A
#
# COMPACT_ATOMS: atom_id res chain seq x y z
N MET A 1 46.63 48.60 19.59
CA MET A 1 46.79 47.39 18.78
C MET A 1 45.49 47.24 17.99
N ARG A 2 45.51 47.60 16.69
CA ARG A 2 44.35 47.59 15.81
C ARG A 2 44.16 46.17 15.27
N VAL A 3 42.96 45.63 15.32
CA VAL A 3 42.58 44.37 14.68
C VAL A 3 41.90 44.73 13.35
N ASP A 4 42.55 44.36 12.26
CA ASP A 4 42.08 44.63 10.90
C ASP A 4 40.92 43.73 10.53
N LYS A 5 39.83 44.35 10.03
CA LYS A 5 38.68 43.66 9.43
C LYS A 5 39.08 43.18 8.03
N TRP A 6 39.07 41.88 7.79
CA TRP A 6 39.14 41.31 6.45
C TRP A 6 37.74 41.29 5.84
N TYR A 7 37.49 42.14 4.84
CA TYR A 7 36.36 42.02 3.94
C TYR A 7 36.73 41.08 2.80
N PHE A 8 36.10 39.92 2.73
CA PHE A 8 36.13 39.12 1.52
C PHE A 8 35.09 39.64 0.53
N PHE A 9 35.60 40.26 -0.55
CA PHE A 9 34.81 40.63 -1.73
C PHE A 9 34.49 39.33 -2.48
N GLY A 10 33.23 38.88 -2.43
CA GLY A 10 32.77 37.76 -3.25
C GLY A 10 32.61 38.18 -4.70
N MET A 11 33.53 37.70 -5.55
CA MET A 11 33.38 37.79 -6.99
C MET A 11 32.32 36.81 -7.43
N VAL A 12 31.11 37.31 -7.77
CA VAL A 12 30.02 36.52 -8.38
C VAL A 12 30.38 36.32 -9.86
N PHE A 13 30.90 35.16 -10.23
CA PHE A 13 30.91 34.72 -11.61
C PHE A 13 29.51 34.36 -12.04
N SER A 14 28.84 35.23 -12.79
CA SER A 14 27.62 34.92 -13.52
C SER A 14 27.98 34.17 -14.79
N ILE A 15 27.95 32.83 -14.72
CA ILE A 15 27.89 32.00 -15.92
C ILE A 15 26.37 31.80 -16.14
N GLY A 16 25.86 32.22 -17.31
CA GLY A 16 24.46 32.10 -17.71
C GLY A 16 24.01 30.64 -17.86
N GLY A 17 23.85 29.97 -16.75
CA GLY A 17 23.12 28.71 -16.62
C GLY A 17 21.75 29.00 -16.00
N LYS A 18 20.65 28.56 -16.63
CA LYS A 18 19.37 28.50 -15.98
C LYS A 18 19.60 27.92 -14.57
N ARG A 19 19.35 28.69 -13.50
CA ARG A 19 19.22 28.14 -12.16
C ARG A 19 18.19 27.03 -12.29
N MET A 20 18.60 25.77 -12.14
CA MET A 20 17.67 24.72 -11.89
C MET A 20 16.89 25.14 -10.65
N ALA A 21 15.57 25.20 -10.78
CA ALA A 21 14.73 25.53 -9.63
C ALA A 21 15.14 24.56 -8.52
N GLU A 22 15.50 25.09 -7.36
CA GLU A 22 15.85 24.30 -6.18
C GLU A 22 14.70 23.32 -5.91
N THR A 23 14.99 22.04 -5.89
CA THR A 23 13.94 21.04 -5.69
C THR A 23 13.36 21.24 -4.29
N ARG A 24 12.06 21.09 -4.14
CA ARG A 24 11.35 21.32 -2.85
C ARG A 24 11.96 20.53 -1.70
N THR A 25 12.45 19.30 -1.97
CA THR A 25 13.11 18.44 -0.97
C THR A 25 14.46 18.99 -0.48
N GLU A 26 15.13 19.85 -1.24
CA GLU A 26 16.42 20.50 -0.88
C GLU A 26 16.21 21.92 -0.35
N ALA A 27 15.03 22.50 -0.50
CA ALA A 27 14.73 23.85 -0.06
C ALA A 27 14.76 23.97 1.47
N LEU A 28 15.13 25.15 1.96
CA LEU A 28 15.12 25.44 3.39
C LEU A 28 13.67 25.62 3.90
N HIS A 29 13.35 25.00 5.00
CA HIS A 29 12.05 25.20 5.66
C HIS A 29 11.99 26.58 6.32
N HIS A 30 10.83 27.24 6.28
CA HIS A 30 10.64 28.60 6.83
C HIS A 30 10.92 28.71 8.34
N ASN A 31 10.84 27.63 9.09
CA ASN A 31 11.12 27.55 10.53
C ASN A 31 12.50 26.95 10.84
N ALA A 32 13.39 26.78 9.85
CA ALA A 32 14.69 26.15 10.07
C ALA A 32 15.72 27.13 10.68
N GLU A 33 15.55 28.43 10.45
CA GLU A 33 16.47 29.43 10.97
C GLU A 33 16.48 29.45 12.50
N GLY A 34 17.66 29.33 13.09
CA GLY A 34 17.84 29.33 14.55
C GLY A 34 17.32 28.06 15.26
N LEU A 35 16.99 27.00 14.54
CA LEU A 35 16.50 25.74 15.13
C LEU A 35 17.48 25.14 16.15
N ASP A 36 18.77 25.21 15.85
CA ASP A 36 19.87 24.66 16.66
C ASP A 36 20.11 25.37 17.99
N ILE A 37 19.59 26.57 18.16
CA ILE A 37 19.70 27.39 19.40
C ILE A 37 18.39 27.48 20.19
N GLN A 38 17.33 26.82 19.76
CA GLN A 38 16.05 26.79 20.46
C GLN A 38 16.07 25.82 21.65
N ALA A 39 15.14 26.04 22.59
CA ALA A 39 14.91 25.06 23.66
C ALA A 39 14.47 23.71 23.08
N PRO A 40 14.88 22.57 23.69
CA PRO A 40 14.57 21.24 23.17
C PRO A 40 13.08 21.01 22.88
N GLU A 41 12.20 21.47 23.75
CA GLU A 41 10.75 21.32 23.59
C GLU A 41 10.21 22.11 22.38
N ALA A 42 10.79 23.28 22.07
CA ALA A 42 10.42 24.06 20.89
C ALA A 42 10.88 23.36 19.59
N VAL A 43 12.11 22.81 19.61
CA VAL A 43 12.61 22.00 18.48
C VAL A 43 11.70 20.80 18.22
N LEU A 44 11.35 20.04 19.28
CA LEU A 44 10.48 18.87 19.17
C LEU A 44 9.08 19.24 18.68
N SER A 45 8.52 20.36 19.13
CA SER A 45 7.23 20.87 18.66
C SER A 45 7.28 21.24 17.17
N SER A 46 8.36 21.87 16.72
CA SER A 46 8.57 22.21 15.30
C SER A 46 8.70 20.97 14.43
N LEU A 47 9.45 19.96 14.90
CA LEU A 47 9.57 18.65 14.24
C LEU A 47 8.22 17.94 14.12
N ALA A 48 7.44 17.89 15.20
CA ALA A 48 6.11 17.25 15.17
C ALA A 48 5.15 17.95 14.20
N ASN A 49 5.12 19.29 14.22
CA ASN A 49 4.27 20.07 13.33
C ASN A 49 4.64 19.86 11.85
N ALA A 50 5.93 19.86 11.50
CA ALA A 50 6.41 19.59 10.15
C ALA A 50 5.96 18.21 9.65
N GLN A 51 5.99 17.16 10.51
CA GLN A 51 5.49 15.83 10.16
C GLN A 51 3.97 15.82 9.92
N ILE A 52 3.20 16.53 10.75
CA ILE A 52 1.74 16.67 10.57
C ILE A 52 1.41 17.37 9.25
N GLU A 53 2.14 18.42 8.89
CA GLU A 53 1.97 19.12 7.62
C GLU A 53 2.30 18.24 6.43
N ALA A 54 3.40 17.52 6.49
CA ALA A 54 3.80 16.58 5.44
C ALA A 54 2.75 15.47 5.23
N ALA A 55 2.16 14.95 6.33
CA ALA A 55 1.09 13.96 6.26
C ALA A 55 -0.14 14.46 5.50
N LYS A 56 -0.45 15.76 5.55
CA LYS A 56 -1.59 16.35 4.82
C LYS A 56 -1.42 16.32 3.30
N ALA A 57 -0.17 16.24 2.79
CA ALA A 57 0.11 16.21 1.36
C ALA A 57 -0.58 15.05 0.63
N VAL A 58 -0.89 13.95 1.32
CA VAL A 58 -1.57 12.79 0.73
C VAL A 58 -2.98 13.11 0.22
N HIS A 59 -3.66 14.13 0.76
CA HIS A 59 -5.03 14.47 0.36
C HIS A 59 -5.11 14.89 -1.11
N GLY A 60 -4.12 15.64 -1.62
CA GLY A 60 -4.04 16.02 -3.03
C GLY A 60 -3.82 14.82 -3.97
N ALA A 61 -3.24 13.75 -3.45
CA ALA A 61 -2.93 12.55 -4.23
C ALA A 61 -4.06 11.49 -4.23
N ILE A 62 -5.14 11.67 -3.47
CA ILE A 62 -6.23 10.68 -3.35
C ILE A 62 -6.74 10.17 -4.71
N PRO A 63 -7.03 11.00 -5.73
CA PRO A 63 -7.51 10.50 -7.02
C PRO A 63 -6.49 9.59 -7.72
N ALA A 64 -5.21 9.93 -7.69
CA ALA A 64 -4.14 9.13 -8.28
C ALA A 64 -3.92 7.81 -7.51
N ILE A 65 -4.00 7.86 -6.17
CA ILE A 65 -3.92 6.66 -5.31
C ILE A 65 -5.09 5.73 -5.61
N ALA A 66 -6.31 6.24 -5.79
CA ALA A 66 -7.48 5.43 -6.12
C ALA A 66 -7.31 4.72 -7.47
N ALA A 67 -6.92 5.44 -8.52
CA ALA A 67 -6.67 4.86 -9.84
C ALA A 67 -5.55 3.80 -9.81
N ALA A 68 -4.47 4.06 -9.07
CA ALA A 68 -3.37 3.13 -8.90
C ALA A 68 -3.80 1.84 -8.17
N ALA A 69 -4.63 1.96 -7.12
CA ALA A 69 -5.15 0.80 -6.38
C ALA A 69 -6.01 -0.12 -7.25
N GLU A 70 -6.80 0.44 -8.16
CA GLU A 70 -7.58 -0.34 -9.13
C GLU A 70 -6.68 -1.16 -10.07
N ILE A 71 -5.59 -0.56 -10.57
CA ILE A 71 -4.61 -1.25 -11.41
C ILE A 71 -3.95 -2.39 -10.64
N ILE A 72 -3.46 -2.12 -9.42
CA ILE A 72 -2.83 -3.14 -8.57
C ILE A 72 -3.79 -4.31 -8.34
N ALA A 73 -5.01 -4.02 -7.93
CA ALA A 73 -6.03 -5.06 -7.70
C ALA A 73 -6.32 -5.88 -8.95
N SER A 74 -6.44 -5.23 -10.11
CA SER A 74 -6.65 -5.89 -11.40
C SER A 74 -5.49 -6.83 -11.75
N ARG A 75 -4.24 -6.38 -11.58
CA ARG A 75 -3.05 -7.19 -11.87
C ARG A 75 -2.94 -8.39 -10.93
N LEU A 76 -3.08 -8.18 -9.63
CA LEU A 76 -3.06 -9.27 -8.64
C LEU A 76 -4.18 -10.28 -8.88
N LYS A 77 -5.40 -9.83 -9.19
CA LYS A 77 -6.54 -10.70 -9.50
C LYS A 77 -6.29 -11.56 -10.75
N SER A 78 -5.60 -11.03 -11.74
CA SER A 78 -5.23 -11.75 -12.97
C SER A 78 -4.00 -12.65 -12.83
N GLY A 79 -3.47 -12.80 -11.61
CA GLY A 79 -2.32 -13.65 -11.33
C GLY A 79 -0.96 -12.96 -11.51
N GLY A 80 -0.92 -11.66 -11.74
CA GLY A 80 0.31 -10.85 -11.81
C GLY A 80 0.93 -10.58 -10.46
N LYS A 81 2.11 -9.94 -10.49
CA LYS A 81 2.90 -9.54 -9.32
C LYS A 81 2.77 -8.04 -9.04
N LEU A 82 2.96 -7.68 -7.77
CA LEU A 82 3.20 -6.31 -7.32
C LEU A 82 4.67 -6.16 -6.96
N ALA A 83 5.38 -5.30 -7.67
CA ALA A 83 6.79 -5.01 -7.42
C ALA A 83 6.95 -3.60 -6.82
N TYR A 84 7.88 -3.45 -5.90
CA TYR A 84 8.29 -2.16 -5.32
C TYR A 84 9.74 -1.90 -5.70
N ALA A 85 10.06 -0.71 -6.19
CA ALA A 85 11.43 -0.30 -6.53
C ALA A 85 11.76 1.03 -5.85
N ALA A 86 12.79 1.07 -5.04
CA ALA A 86 13.18 2.27 -4.30
C ALA A 86 14.62 2.19 -3.77
N ALA A 87 15.10 3.31 -3.23
CA ALA A 87 16.39 3.41 -2.56
C ALA A 87 16.27 4.15 -1.22
N GLY A 88 17.26 4.03 -0.36
CA GLY A 88 17.38 4.77 0.89
C GLY A 88 16.14 4.70 1.78
N SER A 89 15.74 5.83 2.34
CA SER A 89 14.55 5.92 3.23
C SER A 89 13.25 5.57 2.51
N SER A 90 13.10 5.91 1.22
CA SER A 90 11.94 5.51 0.42
C SER A 90 11.87 3.98 0.26
N GLY A 91 13.03 3.32 0.17
CA GLY A 91 13.15 1.86 0.18
C GLY A 91 12.62 1.23 1.47
N LEU A 92 12.92 1.82 2.62
CA LEU A 92 12.39 1.34 3.91
C LEU A 92 10.87 1.47 3.99
N MET A 93 10.28 2.54 3.46
CA MET A 93 8.83 2.71 3.42
C MET A 93 8.16 1.69 2.50
N ALA A 94 8.73 1.45 1.33
CA ALA A 94 8.26 0.45 0.37
C ALA A 94 8.37 -0.98 0.95
N LEU A 95 9.48 -1.30 1.59
CA LEU A 95 9.69 -2.58 2.27
C LEU A 95 8.66 -2.82 3.38
N ALA A 96 8.44 -1.82 4.23
CA ALA A 96 7.50 -1.93 5.34
C ALA A 96 6.07 -2.22 4.86
N ASP A 97 5.61 -1.57 3.78
CA ASP A 97 4.30 -1.86 3.19
C ASP A 97 4.26 -3.27 2.57
N ALA A 98 5.25 -3.61 1.74
CA ALA A 98 5.30 -4.88 1.01
C ALA A 98 5.31 -6.12 1.93
N LEU A 99 6.07 -6.07 3.03
CA LEU A 99 6.19 -7.18 3.99
C LEU A 99 4.91 -7.45 4.80
N GLU A 100 4.07 -6.43 4.98
CA GLU A 100 2.80 -6.55 5.72
C GLU A 100 1.67 -7.18 4.88
N LEU A 101 1.75 -7.13 3.53
CA LEU A 101 0.68 -7.58 2.65
C LEU A 101 0.30 -9.06 2.84
N PRO A 102 1.23 -10.02 3.01
CA PRO A 102 0.86 -11.42 3.22
C PRO A 102 0.10 -11.65 4.52
N GLY A 103 0.59 -11.09 5.63
CA GLY A 103 -0.03 -11.29 6.95
C GLY A 103 -1.36 -10.55 7.11
N THR A 104 -1.49 -9.37 6.52
CA THR A 104 -2.66 -8.51 6.67
C THR A 104 -3.77 -8.86 5.68
N PHE A 105 -3.39 -9.03 4.41
CA PHE A 105 -4.36 -9.20 3.32
C PHE A 105 -4.29 -10.56 2.64
N GLY A 106 -3.38 -11.46 3.04
CA GLY A 106 -3.25 -12.80 2.46
C GLY A 106 -2.80 -12.76 0.99
N ILE A 107 -2.06 -11.72 0.58
CA ILE A 107 -1.43 -11.69 -0.73
C ILE A 107 -0.22 -12.63 -0.69
N GLN A 108 -0.15 -13.57 -1.63
CA GLN A 108 0.90 -14.58 -1.65
C GLN A 108 2.28 -13.96 -1.82
N ARG A 109 3.27 -14.47 -1.08
CA ARG A 109 4.64 -13.91 -1.06
C ARG A 109 5.32 -13.93 -2.43
N ASP A 110 5.06 -14.93 -3.25
CA ASP A 110 5.56 -15.06 -4.62
C ASP A 110 4.92 -14.05 -5.61
N ARG A 111 3.88 -13.35 -5.16
CA ARG A 111 3.24 -12.25 -5.89
C ARG A 111 3.78 -10.87 -5.52
N ILE A 112 4.78 -10.81 -4.63
CA ILE A 112 5.38 -9.56 -4.18
C ILE A 112 6.86 -9.59 -4.52
N ALA A 113 7.36 -8.57 -5.21
CA ALA A 113 8.77 -8.36 -5.48
C ALA A 113 9.25 -7.06 -4.82
N ILE A 114 10.39 -7.11 -4.15
CA ILE A 114 10.97 -5.97 -3.43
C ILE A 114 12.35 -5.70 -4.02
N LEU A 115 12.50 -4.60 -4.72
CA LEU A 115 13.70 -4.18 -5.43
C LEU A 115 14.26 -2.95 -4.73
N ILE A 116 15.18 -3.15 -3.81
CA ILE A 116 15.82 -2.07 -3.04
C ILE A 116 17.26 -1.94 -3.49
N ALA A 117 17.69 -0.72 -3.81
CA ALA A 117 19.07 -0.42 -4.17
C ALA A 117 20.05 -0.92 -3.12
N GLY A 118 21.04 -1.71 -3.51
CA GLY A 118 21.99 -2.39 -2.62
C GLY A 118 21.47 -3.72 -2.05
N GLY A 119 20.29 -4.20 -2.49
CA GLY A 119 19.76 -5.51 -2.10
C GLY A 119 19.68 -5.72 -0.58
N ASP A 120 20.03 -6.92 -0.11
CA ASP A 120 19.96 -7.27 1.32
C ASP A 120 20.94 -6.46 2.20
N GLU A 121 22.04 -5.97 1.65
CA GLU A 121 23.00 -5.15 2.39
C GLU A 121 22.43 -3.77 2.74
N ALA A 122 21.45 -3.25 1.96
CA ALA A 122 20.78 -2.00 2.26
C ALA A 122 20.05 -2.03 3.62
N PHE A 123 19.69 -3.21 4.12
CA PHE A 123 19.03 -3.36 5.43
C PHE A 123 20.02 -3.29 6.62
N LYS A 124 21.32 -3.38 6.35
CA LYS A 124 22.38 -3.24 7.34
C LYS A 124 22.99 -1.85 7.30
N THR A 125 23.17 -1.33 6.09
CA THR A 125 23.80 -0.02 5.85
C THR A 125 23.07 0.68 4.70
N LEU A 126 22.47 1.85 4.95
CA LEU A 126 21.92 2.70 3.90
C LEU A 126 23.07 3.46 3.22
N ALA A 127 23.90 2.76 2.43
CA ALA A 127 24.95 3.40 1.64
C ALA A 127 24.35 4.16 0.46
N GLY A 128 24.86 5.36 0.15
CA GLY A 128 24.34 6.20 -0.94
C GLY A 128 24.70 5.67 -2.34
N GLY A 129 25.85 5.00 -2.50
CA GLY A 129 26.33 4.53 -3.80
C GLY A 129 25.34 3.70 -4.61
N PRO A 130 24.63 2.70 -4.03
CA PRO A 130 23.65 1.89 -4.75
C PRO A 130 22.46 2.67 -5.33
N GLU A 131 22.14 3.85 -4.81
CA GLU A 131 21.07 4.71 -5.34
C GLU A 131 21.32 5.15 -6.80
N ASP A 132 22.60 5.21 -7.20
CA ASP A 132 23.03 5.61 -8.53
C ASP A 132 23.23 4.41 -9.48
N ASP A 133 23.12 3.17 -8.99
CA ASP A 133 23.38 1.97 -9.78
C ASP A 133 22.17 1.58 -10.64
N THR A 134 22.20 2.02 -11.90
CA THR A 134 21.18 1.70 -12.90
C THR A 134 21.27 0.27 -13.43
N ASP A 135 22.45 -0.35 -13.40
CA ASP A 135 22.67 -1.72 -13.87
C ASP A 135 22.12 -2.71 -12.85
N GLU A 136 22.33 -2.45 -11.55
CA GLU A 136 21.69 -3.20 -10.47
C GLU A 136 20.15 -3.13 -10.60
N ALA A 137 19.58 -1.93 -10.83
CA ALA A 137 18.15 -1.76 -11.02
C ALA A 137 17.60 -2.62 -12.17
N SER A 138 18.30 -2.61 -13.33
CA SER A 138 17.93 -3.41 -14.49
C SER A 138 17.99 -4.91 -14.20
N ALA A 139 19.05 -5.35 -13.52
CA ALA A 139 19.24 -6.75 -13.13
C ALA A 139 18.15 -7.20 -12.15
N ALA A 140 17.80 -6.35 -11.17
CA ALA A 140 16.75 -6.64 -10.19
C ALA A 140 15.37 -6.79 -10.84
N VAL A 141 14.98 -5.88 -11.75
CA VAL A 141 13.72 -5.97 -12.51
C VAL A 141 13.68 -7.26 -13.34
N ALA A 142 14.80 -7.61 -13.98
CA ALA A 142 14.91 -8.83 -14.78
C ALA A 142 14.81 -10.09 -13.93
N ALA A 143 15.55 -10.16 -12.83
CA ALA A 143 15.57 -11.31 -11.90
C ALA A 143 14.19 -11.55 -11.24
N ALA A 144 13.47 -10.48 -10.89
CA ALA A 144 12.12 -10.58 -10.36
C ALA A 144 11.08 -11.01 -11.43
N GLY A 145 11.47 -11.00 -12.70
CA GLY A 145 10.61 -11.36 -13.82
C GLY A 145 9.44 -10.40 -14.02
N VAL A 146 9.60 -9.13 -13.60
CA VAL A 146 8.55 -8.12 -13.76
C VAL A 146 8.31 -7.83 -15.24
N GLY A 147 7.04 -7.89 -15.67
CA GLY A 147 6.67 -7.71 -17.06
C GLY A 147 5.16 -7.62 -17.29
N LYS A 148 4.72 -8.06 -18.48
CA LYS A 148 3.32 -7.99 -18.88
C LYS A 148 2.42 -8.71 -17.87
N GLY A 149 1.42 -8.00 -17.38
CA GLY A 149 0.49 -8.52 -16.36
C GLY A 149 0.81 -8.08 -14.95
N ASP A 150 2.03 -7.61 -14.69
CA ASP A 150 2.48 -7.14 -13.38
C ASP A 150 2.27 -5.63 -13.19
N CYS A 151 2.52 -5.17 -11.96
CA CYS A 151 2.55 -3.75 -11.60
C CYS A 151 3.81 -3.44 -10.81
N LEU A 152 4.51 -2.33 -11.14
CA LEU A 152 5.66 -1.85 -10.40
C LEU A 152 5.36 -0.47 -9.83
N ILE A 153 5.60 -0.30 -8.52
CA ILE A 153 5.57 0.97 -7.80
C ILE A 153 7.01 1.43 -7.59
N ALA A 154 7.39 2.54 -8.19
CA ALA A 154 8.69 3.18 -7.93
C ALA A 154 8.52 4.35 -6.96
N VAL A 155 9.34 4.41 -5.90
CA VAL A 155 9.25 5.40 -4.83
C VAL A 155 10.57 6.14 -4.68
N SER A 156 10.52 7.48 -4.79
CA SER A 156 11.69 8.35 -4.57
C SER A 156 11.21 9.74 -4.12
N ALA A 157 11.74 10.27 -3.04
CA ALA A 157 11.37 11.60 -2.56
C ALA A 157 11.75 12.70 -3.58
N SER A 158 12.98 12.68 -4.10
CA SER A 158 13.41 13.59 -5.17
C SER A 158 12.69 13.32 -6.49
N GLY A 159 12.33 12.03 -6.73
CA GLY A 159 11.80 11.53 -7.98
C GLY A 159 12.82 11.53 -9.14
N SER A 160 14.10 11.64 -8.80
CA SER A 160 15.24 11.61 -9.74
C SER A 160 16.27 10.54 -9.43
N THR A 161 16.09 9.75 -8.37
CA THR A 161 16.98 8.64 -7.97
C THR A 161 17.20 7.70 -9.14
N PRO A 162 18.44 7.52 -9.65
CA PRO A 162 18.71 6.77 -10.86
C PRO A 162 18.21 5.32 -10.82
N TYR A 163 18.38 4.64 -9.69
CA TYR A 163 17.86 3.28 -9.47
C TYR A 163 16.34 3.19 -9.70
N ALA A 164 15.56 4.08 -9.07
CA ALA A 164 14.10 4.08 -9.18
C ALA A 164 13.61 4.44 -10.59
N VAL A 165 14.27 5.42 -11.23
CA VAL A 165 14.00 5.83 -12.61
C VAL A 165 14.27 4.67 -13.57
N ARG A 166 15.42 4.01 -13.43
CA ARG A 166 15.76 2.87 -14.27
C ARG A 166 14.80 1.69 -14.11
N ALA A 167 14.42 1.38 -12.86
CA ALA A 167 13.48 0.30 -12.58
C ALA A 167 12.12 0.53 -13.25
N ILE A 168 11.60 1.76 -13.21
CA ILE A 168 10.30 2.08 -13.85
C ILE A 168 10.38 2.03 -15.38
N GLU A 169 11.49 2.50 -15.97
CA GLU A 169 11.72 2.41 -17.42
C GLU A 169 11.76 0.96 -17.90
N ASP A 170 12.47 0.09 -17.18
CA ASP A 170 12.62 -1.31 -17.54
C ASP A 170 11.31 -2.08 -17.37
N ALA A 171 10.58 -1.86 -16.29
CA ALA A 171 9.27 -2.44 -16.07
C ALA A 171 8.29 -2.05 -17.18
N ARG A 172 8.25 -0.76 -17.56
CA ARG A 172 7.42 -0.25 -18.65
C ARG A 172 7.78 -0.88 -19.99
N ARG A 173 9.08 -0.97 -20.33
CA ARG A 173 9.55 -1.63 -21.58
C ARG A 173 9.15 -3.12 -21.63
N ARG A 174 9.02 -3.77 -20.48
CA ARG A 174 8.58 -5.16 -20.35
C ARG A 174 7.05 -5.30 -20.33
N GLY A 175 6.30 -4.20 -20.39
CA GLY A 175 4.84 -4.17 -20.44
C GLY A 175 4.14 -4.28 -19.09
N ALA A 176 4.84 -4.07 -17.98
CA ALA A 176 4.22 -3.92 -16.66
C ALA A 176 3.49 -2.57 -16.58
N ALA A 177 2.42 -2.51 -15.80
CA ALA A 177 1.84 -1.25 -15.36
C ALA A 177 2.78 -0.56 -14.38
N THR A 178 2.89 0.77 -14.47
CA THR A 178 3.87 1.53 -13.68
C THR A 178 3.22 2.63 -12.88
N ILE A 179 3.58 2.73 -11.61
CA ILE A 179 3.12 3.72 -10.65
C ILE A 179 4.36 4.41 -10.08
N ALA A 180 4.38 5.73 -10.07
CA ALA A 180 5.44 6.52 -9.44
C ALA A 180 4.92 7.26 -8.22
N VAL A 181 5.69 7.28 -7.15
CA VAL A 181 5.45 8.08 -5.94
C VAL A 181 6.64 9.02 -5.74
N ALA A 182 6.41 10.33 -5.75
CA ALA A 182 7.47 11.31 -5.53
C ALA A 182 6.95 12.55 -4.80
N ASN A 183 7.89 13.36 -4.22
CA ASN A 183 7.55 14.55 -3.46
C ASN A 183 7.84 15.87 -4.22
N ASN A 184 8.41 15.80 -5.42
CA ASN A 184 8.66 16.94 -6.30
C ASN A 184 7.83 16.85 -7.57
N GLY A 185 7.11 17.93 -7.94
CA GLY A 185 6.16 17.94 -9.07
C GLY A 185 6.82 17.74 -10.44
N ASP A 186 8.01 18.29 -10.64
CA ASP A 186 8.75 18.20 -11.91
C ASP A 186 9.61 16.93 -12.02
N ALA A 187 9.41 15.95 -11.14
CA ALA A 187 10.21 14.74 -11.07
C ALA A 187 10.15 13.91 -12.35
N LEU A 188 11.32 13.43 -12.81
CA LEU A 188 11.40 12.54 -13.98
C LEU A 188 10.57 11.26 -13.76
N LEU A 189 10.63 10.70 -12.56
CA LEU A 189 9.92 9.48 -12.19
C LEU A 189 8.41 9.58 -12.46
N LEU A 190 7.79 10.73 -12.10
CA LEU A 190 6.35 10.97 -12.32
C LEU A 190 5.99 11.03 -13.80
N ARG A 191 6.88 11.58 -14.66
CA ARG A 191 6.64 11.68 -16.10
C ARG A 191 6.75 10.34 -16.83
N LEU A 192 7.47 9.37 -16.26
CA LEU A 192 7.69 8.06 -16.87
C LEU A 192 6.60 7.05 -16.54
N ALA A 193 5.87 7.24 -15.45
CA ALA A 193 4.86 6.30 -14.98
C ALA A 193 3.52 6.41 -15.74
N ASP A 194 2.76 5.33 -15.75
CA ASP A 194 1.37 5.35 -16.22
C ASP A 194 0.46 6.10 -15.23
N ILE A 195 0.75 5.99 -13.92
CA ILE A 195 0.11 6.78 -12.86
C ILE A 195 1.17 7.47 -12.01
N ALA A 196 1.03 8.80 -11.90
CA ALA A 196 1.88 9.66 -11.08
C ALA A 196 1.18 10.02 -9.76
N ILE A 197 1.76 9.65 -8.64
CA ILE A 197 1.31 10.01 -7.29
C ILE A 197 2.28 11.08 -6.76
N LEU A 198 1.87 12.33 -6.86
CA LEU A 198 2.62 13.46 -6.32
C LEU A 198 2.20 13.73 -4.89
N LEU A 199 3.16 13.71 -3.98
CA LEU A 199 3.01 14.04 -2.56
C LEU A 199 3.70 15.38 -2.29
N GLU A 200 3.01 16.50 -2.50
CA GLU A 200 3.58 17.85 -2.36
C GLU A 200 3.86 18.21 -0.91
N THR A 201 4.80 17.51 -0.28
CA THR A 201 5.24 17.84 1.08
C THR A 201 5.96 19.18 1.13
N PRO A 202 5.85 19.95 2.25
CA PRO A 202 6.71 21.10 2.49
C PRO A 202 8.20 20.68 2.48
N PRO A 203 9.14 21.65 2.35
CA PRO A 203 10.53 21.41 2.64
C PRO A 203 10.71 20.76 4.02
N GLU A 204 11.75 19.94 4.17
CA GLU A 204 12.05 19.32 5.45
C GLU A 204 12.59 20.36 6.46
N LEU A 205 12.25 20.20 7.73
CA LEU A 205 12.79 21.09 8.78
C LEU A 205 14.33 21.02 8.87
N ILE A 206 14.90 19.88 8.53
CA ILE A 206 16.32 19.71 8.22
C ILE A 206 16.42 19.48 6.72
N ALA A 207 16.87 20.46 5.96
CA ALA A 207 16.93 20.45 4.51
C ALA A 207 17.55 19.14 3.96
N GLY A 208 16.93 18.55 2.94
CA GLY A 208 17.38 17.29 2.35
C GLY A 208 17.10 16.03 3.18
N SER A 209 16.60 16.15 4.42
CA SER A 209 16.35 14.98 5.29
C SER A 209 15.02 14.30 5.00
N THR A 210 14.87 13.76 3.79
CA THR A 210 13.63 13.18 3.24
C THR A 210 13.11 11.93 3.96
N ARG A 211 13.90 11.38 4.91
CA ARG A 211 13.42 10.33 5.82
C ARG A 211 12.30 10.78 6.75
N MET A 212 12.08 12.10 6.88
CA MET A 212 11.13 12.73 7.79
C MET A 212 9.77 12.94 7.11
N GLY A 213 9.48 14.16 6.67
CA GLY A 213 8.17 14.53 6.12
C GLY A 213 7.84 13.79 4.83
N ALA A 214 8.77 13.74 3.88
CA ALA A 214 8.59 13.00 2.63
C ALA A 214 8.35 11.51 2.90
N GLY A 215 9.18 10.87 3.72
CA GLY A 215 9.02 9.47 4.12
C GLY A 215 7.69 9.20 4.84
N THR A 216 7.25 10.12 5.71
CA THR A 216 5.96 10.05 6.40
C THR A 216 4.79 10.06 5.40
N ALA A 217 4.79 10.99 4.44
CA ALA A 217 3.77 11.06 3.40
C ALA A 217 3.80 9.82 2.49
N GLN A 218 4.98 9.32 2.11
CA GLN A 218 5.14 8.09 1.34
C GLN A 218 4.56 6.88 2.07
N LYS A 219 4.87 6.72 3.36
CA LYS A 219 4.31 5.64 4.19
C LYS A 219 2.78 5.67 4.21
N ILE A 220 2.18 6.83 4.39
CA ILE A 220 0.72 6.98 4.39
C ILE A 220 0.16 6.63 3.01
N ALA A 221 0.73 7.17 1.93
CA ALA A 221 0.27 6.92 0.57
C ALA A 221 0.37 5.45 0.18
N LEU A 222 1.47 4.76 0.52
CA LEU A 222 1.64 3.32 0.27
C LEU A 222 0.60 2.49 1.04
N ASN A 223 0.36 2.79 2.31
CA ASN A 223 -0.68 2.10 3.08
C ASN A 223 -2.10 2.37 2.56
N MET A 224 -2.40 3.58 2.09
CA MET A 224 -3.68 3.88 1.43
C MET A 224 -3.83 3.07 0.15
N LEU A 225 -2.79 3.01 -0.66
CA LEU A 225 -2.73 2.30 -1.93
C LEU A 225 -2.97 0.80 -1.75
N SER A 226 -2.17 0.17 -0.90
CA SER A 226 -2.24 -1.27 -0.63
C SER A 226 -3.55 -1.69 0.04
N THR A 227 -4.05 -0.89 1.00
CA THR A 227 -5.34 -1.14 1.65
C THR A 227 -6.51 -1.03 0.67
N LEU A 228 -6.53 0.01 -0.18
CA LEU A 228 -7.60 0.15 -1.17
C LEU A 228 -7.55 -0.96 -2.22
N ALA A 229 -6.35 -1.37 -2.67
CA ALA A 229 -6.20 -2.53 -3.55
C ALA A 229 -6.74 -3.81 -2.89
N ALA A 230 -6.47 -4.03 -1.60
CA ALA A 230 -7.02 -5.17 -0.85
C ALA A 230 -8.55 -5.10 -0.72
N ILE A 231 -9.14 -3.91 -0.57
CA ILE A 231 -10.60 -3.71 -0.59
C ILE A 231 -11.17 -4.11 -1.96
N HIS A 232 -10.55 -3.69 -3.06
CA HIS A 232 -10.95 -4.08 -4.42
C HIS A 232 -10.86 -5.60 -4.66
N LEU A 233 -9.87 -6.26 -4.07
CA LEU A 233 -9.73 -7.73 -4.08
C LEU A 233 -10.76 -8.46 -3.19
N GLY A 234 -11.54 -7.73 -2.37
CA GLY A 234 -12.48 -8.33 -1.43
C GLY A 234 -11.80 -8.94 -0.20
N HIS A 235 -10.61 -8.46 0.16
CA HIS A 235 -9.86 -8.93 1.33
C HIS A 235 -10.23 -8.21 2.63
N VAL A 236 -11.06 -7.16 2.53
CA VAL A 236 -11.60 -6.39 3.65
C VAL A 236 -13.11 -6.38 3.61
N HIS A 237 -13.76 -6.53 4.76
CA HIS A 237 -15.21 -6.44 4.95
C HIS A 237 -15.52 -5.68 6.24
N ASP A 238 -16.21 -4.54 6.14
CA ASP A 238 -16.57 -3.67 7.28
C ASP A 238 -15.40 -3.39 8.24
N GLY A 239 -14.20 -3.11 7.66
CA GLY A 239 -12.99 -2.85 8.43
C GLY A 239 -12.25 -4.10 8.94
N TYR A 240 -12.80 -5.29 8.75
CA TYR A 240 -12.15 -6.55 9.12
C TYR A 240 -11.30 -7.12 7.98
N MET A 241 -10.10 -7.60 8.32
CA MET A 241 -9.21 -8.33 7.40
C MET A 241 -9.72 -9.75 7.22
N VAL A 242 -10.62 -9.98 6.26
CA VAL A 242 -11.28 -11.29 6.06
C VAL A 242 -10.50 -12.27 5.20
N ASN A 243 -9.31 -11.88 4.75
CA ASN A 243 -8.43 -12.72 3.92
C ASN A 243 -7.04 -12.94 4.55
N LEU A 244 -6.91 -12.68 5.86
CA LEU A 244 -5.65 -12.89 6.58
C LEU A 244 -5.26 -14.36 6.57
N THR A 245 -3.94 -14.64 6.55
CA THR A 245 -3.38 -15.97 6.72
C THR A 245 -3.03 -16.19 8.18
N ALA A 246 -3.71 -17.13 8.84
CA ALA A 246 -3.55 -17.45 10.26
C ALA A 246 -2.39 -18.46 10.46
N ASP A 247 -1.15 -18.01 10.32
CA ASP A 247 0.07 -18.83 10.40
C ASP A 247 0.64 -19.00 11.82
N ASN A 248 0.09 -18.28 12.79
CA ASN A 248 0.50 -18.38 14.19
C ASN A 248 -0.72 -18.28 15.15
N ILE A 249 -0.49 -18.60 16.43
CA ILE A 249 -1.53 -18.63 17.48
C ILE A 249 -2.27 -17.27 17.58
N LYS A 250 -1.54 -16.16 17.56
CA LYS A 250 -2.12 -14.81 17.64
C LYS A 250 -3.03 -14.51 16.45
N LEU A 251 -2.63 -14.91 15.24
CA LEU A 251 -3.42 -14.71 14.02
C LEU A 251 -4.63 -15.65 13.96
N ARG A 252 -4.53 -16.87 14.49
CA ARG A 252 -5.69 -17.77 14.64
C ARG A 252 -6.73 -17.20 15.60
N ASP A 253 -6.31 -16.67 16.77
CA ASP A 253 -7.24 -16.00 17.70
C ASP A 253 -7.87 -14.75 17.06
N ARG A 254 -7.10 -13.98 16.28
CA ARG A 254 -7.63 -12.85 15.52
C ARG A 254 -8.66 -13.31 14.49
N ALA A 255 -8.39 -14.36 13.72
CA ALA A 255 -9.31 -14.93 12.74
C ALA A 255 -10.63 -15.36 13.38
N ALA A 256 -10.58 -16.09 14.51
CA ALA A 256 -11.78 -16.49 15.23
C ALA A 256 -12.60 -15.29 15.74
N ARG A 257 -11.94 -14.24 16.23
CA ARG A 257 -12.63 -12.98 16.62
C ARG A 257 -13.28 -12.28 15.44
N ILE A 258 -12.64 -12.28 14.25
CA ILE A 258 -13.22 -11.69 13.03
C ILE A 258 -14.44 -12.51 12.60
N VAL A 259 -14.37 -13.86 12.61
CA VAL A 259 -15.51 -14.71 12.29
C VAL A 259 -16.67 -14.43 13.26
N ALA A 260 -16.41 -14.39 14.57
CA ALA A 260 -17.41 -14.06 15.58
C ALA A 260 -18.05 -12.70 15.33
N ALA A 261 -17.25 -11.66 15.12
CA ALA A 261 -17.74 -10.29 14.94
C ALA A 261 -18.60 -10.13 13.68
N VAL A 262 -18.20 -10.73 12.56
CA VAL A 262 -18.91 -10.61 11.28
C VAL A 262 -20.16 -11.50 11.23
N SER A 263 -20.10 -12.69 11.85
CA SER A 263 -21.22 -13.66 11.81
C SER A 263 -22.21 -13.51 12.96
N GLY A 264 -21.88 -12.75 14.01
CA GLY A 264 -22.69 -12.66 15.23
C GLY A 264 -22.69 -13.92 16.10
N ARG A 265 -21.79 -14.89 15.84
CA ARG A 265 -21.63 -16.12 16.61
C ARG A 265 -20.73 -15.89 17.82
N ASP A 266 -20.87 -16.75 18.84
CA ASP A 266 -19.92 -16.75 19.95
C ASP A 266 -18.52 -17.20 19.48
N LYS A 267 -17.50 -16.93 20.33
CA LYS A 267 -16.10 -17.18 19.99
C LYS A 267 -15.79 -18.67 19.77
N ASP A 268 -16.44 -19.55 20.54
CA ASP A 268 -16.19 -20.99 20.47
C ASP A 268 -16.81 -21.60 19.21
N GLU A 269 -18.00 -21.16 18.83
CA GLU A 269 -18.63 -21.53 17.57
C GLU A 269 -17.82 -20.99 16.38
N ALA A 270 -17.37 -19.75 16.44
CA ALA A 270 -16.52 -19.14 15.42
C ALA A 270 -15.20 -19.91 15.22
N ALA A 271 -14.56 -20.33 16.31
CA ALA A 271 -13.34 -21.15 16.25
C ALA A 271 -13.61 -22.51 15.59
N ARG A 272 -14.69 -23.20 15.94
CA ARG A 272 -15.10 -24.47 15.30
C ARG A 272 -15.38 -24.31 13.80
N LEU A 273 -16.03 -23.22 13.40
CA LEU A 273 -16.29 -22.90 11.99
C LEU A 273 -15.01 -22.58 11.23
N LEU A 274 -14.06 -21.89 11.87
CA LEU A 274 -12.75 -21.61 11.31
C LEU A 274 -11.95 -22.90 11.08
N ASP A 275 -11.99 -23.84 12.04
CA ASP A 275 -11.35 -25.15 11.88
C ASP A 275 -12.01 -25.96 10.73
N LYS A 276 -13.34 -25.96 10.65
CA LYS A 276 -14.09 -26.62 9.57
C LYS A 276 -13.80 -26.04 8.18
N SER A 277 -13.41 -24.76 8.11
CA SER A 277 -13.04 -24.07 6.88
C SER A 277 -11.55 -24.23 6.51
N GLY A 278 -10.79 -25.00 7.28
CA GLY A 278 -9.34 -25.08 7.09
C GLY A 278 -8.59 -23.80 7.41
N GLY A 279 -9.14 -22.94 8.28
CA GLY A 279 -8.56 -21.65 8.65
C GLY A 279 -8.93 -20.48 7.72
N VAL A 280 -9.82 -20.70 6.75
CA VAL A 280 -10.24 -19.66 5.78
C VAL A 280 -11.38 -18.84 6.37
N VAL A 281 -11.10 -17.59 6.72
CA VAL A 281 -12.05 -16.69 7.41
C VAL A 281 -13.34 -16.46 6.62
N LYS A 282 -13.27 -16.16 5.32
CA LYS A 282 -14.46 -15.94 4.48
C LYS A 282 -15.36 -17.16 4.44
N THR A 283 -14.78 -18.34 4.26
CA THR A 283 -15.49 -19.62 4.23
C THR A 283 -16.14 -19.91 5.57
N ALA A 284 -15.46 -19.66 6.69
CA ALA A 284 -16.03 -19.80 8.04
C ALA A 284 -17.24 -18.88 8.27
N ILE A 285 -17.16 -17.62 7.81
CA ILE A 285 -18.28 -16.67 7.89
C ILE A 285 -19.47 -17.15 7.05
N LEU A 286 -19.25 -17.69 5.85
CA LEU A 286 -20.34 -18.21 5.02
C LEU A 286 -20.93 -19.49 5.58
N LEU A 287 -20.15 -20.36 6.23
CA LEU A 287 -20.67 -21.49 7.01
C LEU A 287 -21.57 -21.02 8.15
N ALA A 288 -21.15 -20.00 8.91
CA ALA A 288 -21.98 -19.37 9.95
C ALA A 288 -23.29 -18.78 9.39
N ALA A 289 -23.25 -18.23 8.18
CA ALA A 289 -24.41 -17.70 7.47
C ALA A 289 -25.34 -18.81 6.92
N GLY A 290 -24.90 -20.08 6.89
CA GLY A 290 -25.71 -21.23 6.51
C GLY A 290 -25.32 -21.84 5.15
N ALA A 291 -24.13 -21.63 4.67
CA ALA A 291 -23.58 -22.43 3.55
C ALA A 291 -23.51 -23.91 3.98
N ALA A 292 -23.90 -24.82 3.08
CA ALA A 292 -24.06 -26.24 3.38
C ALA A 292 -22.72 -26.95 3.69
N SER A 293 -21.62 -26.48 3.08
CA SER A 293 -20.26 -27.02 3.24
C SER A 293 -19.22 -25.94 2.89
N ALA A 294 -17.94 -26.22 3.20
CA ALA A 294 -16.83 -25.36 2.78
C ALA A 294 -16.77 -25.24 1.24
N ASP A 295 -16.97 -26.33 0.52
CA ASP A 295 -17.00 -26.33 -0.95
C ASP A 295 -18.17 -25.48 -1.51
N ALA A 296 -19.34 -25.53 -0.87
CA ALA A 296 -20.47 -24.70 -1.26
C ALA A 296 -20.17 -23.22 -0.99
N ALA A 297 -19.53 -22.89 0.13
CA ALA A 297 -19.10 -21.54 0.44
C ALA A 297 -18.07 -21.02 -0.58
N GLU A 298 -17.11 -21.84 -0.98
CA GLU A 298 -16.10 -21.46 -1.99
C GLU A 298 -16.73 -21.19 -3.35
N LYS A 299 -17.64 -22.04 -3.82
CA LYS A 299 -18.39 -21.79 -5.07
C LYS A 299 -19.19 -20.49 -5.02
N ILE A 300 -19.76 -20.13 -3.87
CA ILE A 300 -20.45 -18.85 -3.69
C ILE A 300 -19.44 -17.68 -3.78
N LEU A 301 -18.26 -17.82 -3.17
CA LEU A 301 -17.19 -16.81 -3.24
C LEU A 301 -16.69 -16.63 -4.67
N GLU A 302 -16.43 -17.71 -5.40
CA GLU A 302 -16.05 -17.67 -6.82
C GLU A 302 -17.09 -16.91 -7.67
N GLY A 303 -18.36 -17.27 -7.51
CA GLY A 303 -19.50 -16.65 -8.22
C GLY A 303 -19.71 -15.17 -7.87
N THR A 304 -19.15 -14.68 -6.76
CA THR A 304 -19.27 -13.30 -6.27
C THR A 304 -17.95 -12.52 -6.31
N GLY A 305 -16.96 -13.05 -7.05
CA GLY A 305 -15.65 -12.43 -7.22
C GLY A 305 -14.85 -12.34 -5.92
N HIS A 306 -15.00 -13.34 -5.04
CA HIS A 306 -14.39 -13.45 -3.71
C HIS A 306 -14.73 -12.31 -2.75
N LYS A 307 -15.83 -11.59 -3.00
CA LYS A 307 -16.34 -10.50 -2.14
C LYS A 307 -17.37 -11.04 -1.15
N LEU A 308 -17.12 -10.83 0.14
CA LEU A 308 -17.95 -11.41 1.21
C LEU A 308 -19.38 -10.84 1.24
N ARG A 309 -19.56 -9.53 1.02
CA ARG A 309 -20.89 -8.89 1.06
C ARG A 309 -21.87 -9.50 0.05
N PRO A 310 -21.59 -9.57 -1.26
CA PRO A 310 -22.50 -10.22 -2.20
C PRO A 310 -22.63 -11.73 -1.94
N ALA A 311 -21.61 -12.40 -1.38
CA ALA A 311 -21.71 -13.82 -1.01
C ALA A 311 -22.70 -14.06 0.13
N LEU A 312 -22.71 -13.20 1.16
CA LEU A 312 -23.70 -13.23 2.24
C LEU A 312 -25.12 -12.98 1.72
N SER A 313 -25.29 -11.96 0.87
CA SER A 313 -26.60 -11.67 0.25
C SER A 313 -27.13 -12.83 -0.60
N ALA A 314 -26.25 -13.56 -1.29
CA ALA A 314 -26.65 -14.74 -2.07
C ALA A 314 -27.21 -15.87 -1.18
N ILE A 315 -26.63 -16.09 0.01
CA ILE A 315 -27.12 -17.09 0.98
C ILE A 315 -28.48 -16.66 1.54
N GLU A 316 -28.64 -15.40 1.92
CA GLU A 316 -29.91 -14.87 2.45
C GLU A 316 -31.03 -14.98 1.42
N GLY A 317 -30.78 -14.60 0.17
CA GLY A 317 -31.72 -14.71 -0.95
C GLY A 317 -32.14 -16.16 -1.28
N SER A 318 -31.27 -17.15 -1.03
CA SER A 318 -31.57 -18.56 -1.22
C SER A 318 -32.49 -19.09 -0.11
N LYS A 319 -32.30 -18.64 1.15
CA LYS A 319 -33.15 -19.00 2.28
C LYS A 319 -34.59 -18.48 2.08
N GLY A 320 -34.75 -17.24 1.62
CA GLY A 320 -36.07 -16.65 1.33
C GLY A 320 -36.83 -17.39 0.22
N ARG A 321 -36.11 -17.86 -0.81
CA ARG A 321 -36.71 -18.66 -1.89
C ARG A 321 -37.16 -20.06 -1.41
N ASN A 322 -36.36 -20.73 -0.61
CA ASN A 322 -36.70 -22.04 -0.07
C ASN A 322 -37.90 -21.96 0.93
N ALA A 323 -37.99 -20.89 1.71
CA ALA A 323 -39.14 -20.65 2.58
C ALA A 323 -40.44 -20.43 1.78
N SER A 324 -40.38 -19.71 0.66
CA SER A 324 -41.54 -19.46 -0.21
C SER A 324 -41.99 -20.69 -0.99
N VAL A 325 -41.12 -21.66 -1.27
CA VAL A 325 -41.46 -22.94 -1.90
C VAL A 325 -42.15 -23.88 -0.92
N LEU A 326 -41.74 -23.89 0.33
CA LEU A 326 -42.37 -24.73 1.38
C LEU A 326 -43.80 -24.30 1.74
N ILE A 327 -44.13 -23.01 1.61
CA ILE A 327 -45.48 -22.48 1.85
C ILE A 327 -46.47 -22.85 0.73
N LYS A 328 -45.97 -23.20 -0.48
CA LYS A 328 -46.84 -23.57 -1.64
C LYS A 328 -47.19 -25.05 -1.72
N THR A 329 -46.72 -25.91 -0.83
CA THR A 329 -46.91 -27.37 -0.86
C THR A 329 -47.84 -27.94 0.19
N GLU A 330 -48.61 -27.13 0.94
CA GLU A 330 -49.72 -27.67 1.74
C GLU A 330 -50.91 -27.94 0.81
N PRO A 331 -51.42 -29.19 0.69
CA PRO A 331 -52.60 -29.48 -0.10
C PRO A 331 -53.85 -28.97 0.65
N GLU A 332 -54.68 -28.21 -0.06
CA GLU A 332 -56.05 -27.90 0.37
C GLU A 332 -56.77 -29.19 0.77
N LYS A 333 -57.03 -29.39 2.06
CA LYS A 333 -57.94 -30.40 2.55
C LYS A 333 -59.36 -30.02 2.09
N GLY A 334 -59.84 -30.73 1.09
CA GLY A 334 -61.19 -30.60 0.59
C GLY A 334 -62.18 -30.75 1.72
N GLN A 335 -63.07 -29.76 1.89
CA GLN A 335 -64.37 -29.89 2.60
C GLN A 335 -65.28 -30.70 1.69
N GLN A 336 -65.50 -31.96 2.06
CA GLN A 336 -66.68 -32.66 1.64
C GLN A 336 -67.81 -32.32 2.66
N GLY A 337 -68.85 -31.67 2.15
CA GLY A 337 -70.05 -31.43 2.87
C GLY A 337 -70.97 -32.66 2.90
N ASP A 338 -71.79 -32.74 3.98
CA ASP A 338 -73.11 -33.34 4.04
C ASP A 338 -74.15 -32.25 4.25
#